data_a8abd3088c08d1bb1c95c6d703cbe484
#
_entry.id   a8abd3088c08d1bb1c95c6d703cbe484
#
_cell.length_a   1.000
_cell.length_b   1.000
_cell.length_c   1.000
_cell.angle_alpha   90.00
_cell.angle_beta   90.00
_cell.angle_gamma   90.00
#
_symmetry.space_group_name_H-M   'P 1'
#
loop_
_entity.id
_entity.type
_entity.pdbx_description
1 polymer ?
#
loop_
_entity_poly.entity_id
_entity_poly.type
_entity_poly.pdbx_seq_one_letter_code
_entity_poly.pdbx_strand_id
1 'polypeptide(L)'
;MANFDEFLGRCVVLDTQGPLVYIGVLAACDERGYWLADADVHDRGEGHSTKERYINDAFLLHQAGTRTVNRRRVFVERSAVVSLSALEDVVADGQVENPDGWIS
;
A
#
# COMPACT_ATOMS: atom_id res chain seq x y z
N MET A 1 18.19 2.69 12.62
CA MET A 1 17.96 2.65 11.19
C MET A 1 16.84 1.68 10.84
N ALA A 2 15.97 2.07 9.94
CA ALA A 2 14.89 1.18 9.56
C ALA A 2 15.43 -0.06 8.86
N ASN A 3 14.88 -1.20 9.21
CA ASN A 3 15.24 -2.45 8.62
C ASN A 3 14.10 -2.90 7.70
N PHE A 4 14.32 -2.80 6.40
CA PHE A 4 13.28 -3.13 5.43
C PHE A 4 13.15 -4.62 5.19
N ASP A 5 14.01 -5.43 5.77
CA ASP A 5 13.93 -6.89 5.58
C ASP A 5 12.60 -7.45 6.04
N GLU A 6 12.02 -6.84 7.05
CA GLU A 6 10.73 -7.33 7.55
C GLU A 6 9.59 -7.15 6.54
N PHE A 7 9.78 -6.29 5.54
CA PHE A 7 8.77 -6.06 4.53
C PHE A 7 9.03 -6.81 3.23
N LEU A 8 10.22 -7.35 3.06
CA LEU A 8 10.54 -8.07 1.84
C LEU A 8 9.65 -9.29 1.68
N GLY A 9 9.10 -9.47 0.49
CA GLY A 9 8.20 -10.57 0.20
C GLY A 9 6.76 -10.35 0.64
N ARG A 10 6.49 -9.23 1.28
CA ARG A 10 5.14 -8.90 1.76
C ARG A 10 4.50 -7.87 0.85
N CYS A 11 3.18 -7.87 0.80
CA CYS A 11 2.45 -6.86 0.06
C CYS A 11 2.45 -5.57 0.88
N VAL A 12 2.91 -4.50 0.24
CA VAL A 12 3.06 -3.21 0.91
C VAL A 12 2.27 -2.13 0.18
N VAL A 13 1.99 -1.06 0.91
CA VAL A 13 1.38 0.16 0.39
C VAL A 13 2.43 1.25 0.41
N LEU A 14 2.69 1.84 -0.74
CA LEU A 14 3.56 3.01 -0.85
C LEU A 14 2.69 4.21 -1.16
N ASP A 15 2.59 5.11 -0.20
CA ASP A 15 1.89 6.37 -0.41
C ASP A 15 2.90 7.40 -0.90
N THR A 16 2.51 8.21 -1.86
CA THR A 16 3.42 9.18 -2.47
C THR A 16 2.94 10.60 -2.19
N GLN A 17 3.81 11.56 -2.49
CA GLN A 17 3.49 12.97 -2.33
C GLN A 17 2.41 13.42 -3.30
N GLY A 18 2.32 12.77 -4.46
CA GLY A 18 1.33 13.11 -5.46
C GLY A 18 0.08 12.25 -5.34
N PRO A 19 -0.67 12.15 -6.44
CA PRO A 19 -1.94 11.41 -6.42
C PRO A 19 -1.79 9.90 -6.49
N LEU A 20 -0.58 9.39 -6.66
CA LEU A 20 -0.36 7.97 -6.88
C LEU A 20 -0.20 7.21 -5.58
N VAL A 21 -0.78 6.01 -5.55
CA VAL A 21 -0.57 5.02 -4.50
C VAL A 21 -0.18 3.72 -5.19
N TYR A 22 0.83 3.05 -4.66
CA TYR A 22 1.29 1.78 -5.18
C TYR A 22 1.06 0.69 -4.15
N ILE A 23 0.50 -0.42 -4.58
CA ILE A 23 0.31 -1.59 -3.72
C ILE A 23 0.90 -2.79 -4.45
N GLY A 24 1.84 -3.48 -3.83
CA GLY A 24 2.46 -4.63 -4.45
C GLY A 24 3.39 -5.33 -3.51
N VAL A 25 3.97 -6.42 -3.98
CA VAL A 25 4.90 -7.20 -3.18
C VAL A 25 6.27 -6.55 -3.24
N LEU A 26 6.84 -6.24 -2.08
CA LEU A 26 8.16 -5.64 -2.04
C LEU A 26 9.20 -6.70 -2.39
N ALA A 27 9.77 -6.57 -3.58
CA ALA A 27 10.75 -7.53 -4.07
C ALA A 27 12.16 -7.15 -3.69
N ALA A 28 12.45 -5.85 -3.65
CA ALA A 28 13.77 -5.35 -3.29
C ALA A 28 13.66 -3.88 -2.94
N CYS A 29 14.59 -3.38 -2.16
CA CYS A 29 14.69 -1.96 -1.90
C CYS A 29 16.14 -1.60 -1.64
N ASP A 30 16.48 -0.38 -1.98
CA ASP A 30 17.79 0.18 -1.69
C ASP A 30 17.64 1.68 -1.45
N GLU A 31 18.75 2.39 -1.42
CA GLU A 31 18.72 3.82 -1.15
C GLU A 31 18.02 4.64 -2.23
N ARG A 32 17.86 4.07 -3.42
CA ARG A 32 17.18 4.76 -4.53
C ARG A 32 15.68 4.60 -4.48
N GLY A 33 15.19 3.47 -4.02
CA GLY A 33 13.76 3.23 -3.99
C GLY A 33 13.38 1.77 -3.84
N TYR A 34 12.21 1.46 -4.37
CA TYR A 34 11.53 0.20 -4.09
C TYR A 34 11.13 -0.49 -5.38
N TRP A 35 11.44 -1.78 -5.48
CA TRP A 35 10.94 -2.63 -6.56
C TRP A 35 9.73 -3.38 -6.05
N LEU A 36 8.61 -3.20 -6.72
CA LEU A 36 7.38 -3.93 -6.41
C LEU A 36 7.08 -4.92 -7.52
N ALA A 37 6.67 -6.11 -7.13
CA ALA A 37 6.16 -7.13 -8.02
C ALA A 37 4.64 -7.20 -7.87
N ASP A 38 3.96 -7.56 -8.95
CA ASP A 38 2.51 -7.71 -8.96
C ASP A 38 1.84 -6.50 -8.30
N ALA A 39 2.12 -5.34 -8.86
CA ALA A 39 1.71 -4.07 -8.29
C ALA A 39 0.42 -3.56 -8.90
N ASP A 40 -0.31 -2.82 -8.11
CA ASP A 40 -1.43 -2.04 -8.57
C ASP A 40 -1.10 -0.58 -8.33
N VAL A 41 -1.19 0.21 -9.39
CA VAL A 41 -0.92 1.65 -9.32
C VAL A 41 -2.24 2.36 -9.46
N HIS A 42 -2.58 3.13 -8.45
CA HIS A 42 -3.83 3.89 -8.43
C HIS A 42 -3.51 5.38 -8.50
N ASP A 43 -4.21 6.07 -9.38
CA ASP A 43 -4.10 7.52 -9.51
C ASP A 43 -5.40 8.15 -9.03
N ARG A 44 -5.33 8.84 -7.91
CA ARG A 44 -6.50 9.53 -7.36
C ARG A 44 -7.08 10.53 -8.35
N GLY A 45 -6.24 11.11 -9.19
CA GLY A 45 -6.69 12.10 -10.16
C GLY A 45 -7.54 11.53 -11.28
N GLU A 46 -7.48 10.22 -11.51
CA GLU A 46 -8.22 9.58 -12.58
C GLU A 46 -9.45 8.82 -12.08
N GLY A 47 -9.58 8.67 -10.78
CA GLY A 47 -10.66 7.89 -10.21
C GLY A 47 -11.57 8.74 -9.37
N HIS A 48 -12.61 8.10 -8.85
CA HIS A 48 -13.54 8.75 -7.94
C HIS A 48 -13.27 8.41 -6.49
N SER A 49 -12.25 7.59 -6.24
CA SER A 49 -11.92 7.14 -4.91
C SER A 49 -10.79 7.95 -4.31
N THR A 50 -10.89 8.21 -3.02
CA THR A 50 -9.77 8.77 -2.28
C THR A 50 -8.70 7.69 -2.12
N LYS A 51 -7.50 8.09 -1.71
CA LYS A 51 -6.45 7.11 -1.44
C LYS A 51 -6.88 6.12 -0.37
N GLU A 52 -7.52 6.62 0.68
CA GLU A 52 -7.95 5.75 1.78
C GLU A 52 -8.97 4.73 1.32
N ARG A 53 -9.94 5.16 0.52
CA ARG A 53 -10.94 4.25 -0.01
C ARG A 53 -10.30 3.17 -0.85
N TYR A 54 -9.38 3.58 -1.72
CA TYR A 54 -8.67 2.63 -2.56
C TYR A 54 -7.89 1.63 -1.73
N ILE A 55 -7.18 2.09 -0.70
CA ILE A 55 -6.38 1.20 0.15
C ILE A 55 -7.28 0.23 0.91
N ASN A 56 -8.41 0.71 1.42
CA ASN A 56 -9.36 -0.15 2.11
C ASN A 56 -9.91 -1.24 1.18
N ASP A 57 -10.27 -0.86 -0.05
CA ASP A 57 -10.77 -1.81 -1.02
C ASP A 57 -9.70 -2.84 -1.38
N ALA A 58 -8.47 -2.39 -1.55
CA ALA A 58 -7.36 -3.29 -1.87
C ALA A 58 -7.10 -4.28 -0.73
N PHE A 59 -7.21 -3.82 0.50
CA PHE A 59 -7.05 -4.69 1.65
C PHE A 59 -8.10 -5.81 1.65
N LEU A 60 -9.35 -5.45 1.39
CA LEU A 60 -10.42 -6.45 1.35
C LEU A 60 -10.22 -7.44 0.22
N LEU A 61 -9.80 -6.97 -0.95
CA LEU A 61 -9.50 -7.86 -2.07
C LEU A 61 -8.32 -8.77 -1.76
N HIS A 62 -7.31 -8.22 -1.08
CA HIS A 62 -6.15 -9.01 -0.69
C HIS A 62 -6.55 -10.14 0.26
N GLN A 63 -7.43 -9.85 1.22
CA GLN A 63 -7.92 -10.89 2.12
C GLN A 63 -8.71 -11.96 1.39
N ALA A 64 -9.39 -11.57 0.32
CA ALA A 64 -10.16 -12.52 -0.49
C ALA A 64 -9.29 -13.28 -1.51
N GLY A 65 -8.01 -12.93 -1.62
CA GLY A 65 -7.12 -13.56 -2.57
C GLY A 65 -7.29 -13.06 -4.00
N THR A 66 -7.94 -11.89 -4.19
CA THR A 66 -8.27 -11.37 -5.52
C THR A 66 -7.78 -9.96 -5.74
N ARG A 67 -6.64 -9.62 -5.15
CA ARG A 67 -6.07 -8.29 -5.26
C ARG A 67 -5.78 -7.93 -6.72
N THR A 68 -6.12 -6.71 -7.10
CA THR A 68 -5.90 -6.21 -8.45
C THR A 68 -4.43 -5.97 -8.72
N VAL A 69 -4.00 -6.30 -9.94
CA VAL A 69 -2.63 -6.09 -10.39
C VAL A 69 -2.68 -5.44 -11.76
N ASN A 70 -2.04 -4.29 -11.93
CA ASN A 70 -1.96 -3.65 -13.23
C ASN A 70 -0.52 -3.39 -13.68
N ARG A 71 0.46 -3.77 -12.89
CA ARG A 71 1.89 -3.74 -13.25
C ARG A 71 2.55 -4.98 -12.72
N ARG A 72 3.21 -5.72 -13.59
CA ARG A 72 3.93 -6.90 -13.15
C ARG A 72 5.13 -6.52 -12.29
N ARG A 73 5.75 -5.41 -12.64
CA ARG A 73 6.91 -4.89 -11.92
C ARG A 73 6.94 -3.38 -12.06
N VAL A 74 7.28 -2.69 -10.99
CA VAL A 74 7.44 -1.24 -11.02
C VAL A 74 8.48 -0.82 -10.00
N PHE A 75 9.29 0.17 -10.38
CA PHE A 75 10.24 0.79 -9.47
C PHE A 75 9.67 2.14 -9.03
N VAL A 76 9.64 2.35 -7.72
CA VAL A 76 9.14 3.60 -7.17
C VAL A 76 10.30 4.32 -6.49
N GLU A 77 10.60 5.53 -6.94
CA GLU A 77 11.70 6.30 -6.40
C GLU A 77 11.44 6.66 -4.94
N ARG A 78 12.47 6.54 -4.14
CA ARG A 78 12.36 6.82 -2.71
C ARG A 78 11.90 8.25 -2.44
N SER A 79 12.36 9.19 -3.23
CA SER A 79 12.02 10.59 -3.04
C SER A 79 10.53 10.89 -3.23
N ALA A 80 9.82 10.01 -3.91
CA ALA A 80 8.38 10.19 -4.13
C ALA A 80 7.55 9.61 -2.98
N VAL A 81 8.12 8.76 -2.16
CA VAL A 81 7.37 7.99 -1.16
C VAL A 81 7.35 8.73 0.17
N VAL A 82 6.17 8.90 0.74
CA VAL A 82 6.02 9.49 2.07
C VAL A 82 5.79 8.44 3.15
N SER A 83 5.28 7.28 2.79
CA SER A 83 5.11 6.20 3.77
C SER A 83 5.10 4.83 3.10
N LEU A 84 5.55 3.85 3.85
CA LEU A 84 5.48 2.44 3.48
C LEU A 84 4.83 1.70 4.63
N SER A 85 3.85 0.88 4.32
CA SER A 85 3.20 0.05 5.34
C SER A 85 2.84 -1.29 4.72
N ALA A 86 2.69 -2.30 5.56
CA ALA A 86 2.21 -3.58 5.07
C ALA A 86 0.71 -3.48 4.80
N LEU A 87 0.27 -4.05 3.69
CA LEU A 87 -1.16 -4.01 3.36
C LEU A 87 -1.99 -4.69 4.45
N GLU A 88 -1.49 -5.76 5.00
CA GLU A 88 -2.22 -6.49 6.04
C GLU A 88 -2.35 -5.71 7.36
N ASP A 89 -1.59 -4.64 7.52
CA ASP A 89 -1.69 -3.77 8.70
C ASP A 89 -2.70 -2.64 8.51
N VAL A 90 -3.33 -2.56 7.34
CA VAL A 90 -4.36 -1.56 7.09
C VAL A 90 -5.58 -1.90 7.92
N VAL A 91 -6.15 -0.88 8.54
CA VAL A 91 -7.39 -1.03 9.29
C VAL A 91 -8.51 -0.48 8.41
N ALA A 92 -9.30 -1.38 7.83
CA ALA A 92 -10.36 -0.98 6.93
C ALA A 92 -11.54 -0.38 7.68
N ASP A 93 -12.30 0.45 6.97
CA ASP A 93 -13.50 1.04 7.54
C ASP A 93 -14.41 -0.04 8.09
N GLY A 94 -14.94 0.21 9.28
CA GLY A 94 -15.85 -0.72 9.92
C GLY A 94 -15.18 -1.86 10.66
N GLN A 95 -13.87 -1.94 10.60
CA GLN A 95 -13.12 -2.99 11.29
C GLN A 95 -12.40 -2.49 12.53
N VAL A 96 -12.44 -1.20 12.76
CA VAL A 96 -11.77 -0.63 13.92
C VAL A 96 -12.52 -1.01 15.15
N GLU A 97 -11.81 -1.66 16.07
CA GLU A 97 -12.38 -1.97 17.38
C GLU A 97 -12.09 -0.82 18.30
N ASN A 98 -13.08 -0.41 19.01
CA ASN A 98 -12.91 0.64 19.99
C ASN A 98 -13.54 0.22 21.31
N PRO A 99 -13.03 -0.83 21.89
CA PRO A 99 -13.67 -1.44 23.06
C PRO A 99 -13.73 -0.53 24.27
N ASP A 100 -12.86 0.46 24.32
CA ASP A 100 -12.83 1.36 25.46
C ASP A 100 -13.80 2.51 25.33
N GLY A 101 -14.44 2.63 24.20
CA GLY A 101 -15.37 3.71 23.95
C GLY A 101 -14.72 5.06 23.75
N TRP A 102 -13.40 5.13 23.68
CA TRP A 102 -12.75 6.39 23.39
C TRP A 102 -12.75 6.60 21.87
N ILE A 103 -12.45 7.79 21.49
CA ILE A 103 -12.54 8.14 20.07
C ILE A 103 -11.58 7.35 19.23
N SER A 104 -12.07 6.86 18.17
CA SER A 104 -11.29 6.17 17.18
C SER A 104 -11.08 7.05 15.97
#